data_4d3aeef21a0c9948ed4cd31475bc935f
#
_entry.id   4d3aeef21a0c9948ed4cd31475bc935f
#
_cell.length_a   1.000
_cell.length_b   1.000
_cell.length_c   1.000
_cell.angle_alpha   90.00
_cell.angle_beta   90.00
_cell.angle_gamma   90.00
#
_symmetry.space_group_name_H-M   'P 1'
#
loop_
_entity.id
_entity.type
_entity.pdbx_description
1 polymer ?
#
loop_
_entity_poly.entity_id
_entity_poly.type
_entity_poly.pdbx_seq_one_letter_code
_entity_poly.pdbx_strand_id
1 'polypeptide(L)'
;MCICVDCHWVDRCQAYHAVERQHGVPHLSAAPDMVPRQPRIHVQVIDLGEAAVGVEWDVRACADFRRDPGRWQRLRPDLAVPL
;
A
#
# COMPACT_ATOMS: atom_id res chain seq x y z
N MET A 1 3.24 -3.62 -8.13
CA MET A 1 1.86 -3.67 -7.63
C MET A 1 1.86 -4.12 -6.18
N CYS A 2 1.10 -3.43 -5.34
CA CYS A 2 1.05 -3.71 -3.91
C CYS A 2 -0.01 -4.78 -3.61
N ILE A 3 0.36 -5.87 -2.94
CA ILE A 3 -0.60 -6.93 -2.60
C ILE A 3 -1.63 -6.49 -1.55
N CYS A 4 -1.37 -5.40 -0.84
CA CYS A 4 -2.23 -4.93 0.26
C CYS A 4 -3.63 -4.53 -0.20
N VAL A 5 -3.80 -4.16 -1.48
CA VAL A 5 -5.12 -3.80 -2.03
C VAL A 5 -6.10 -4.97 -1.99
N ASP A 6 -5.58 -6.19 -1.96
CA ASP A 6 -6.36 -7.43 -1.84
C ASP A 6 -6.17 -8.09 -0.47
N CYS A 7 -5.82 -7.31 0.54
CA CYS A 7 -5.58 -7.81 1.90
C CYS A 7 -6.70 -7.39 2.84
N HIS A 8 -7.14 -8.32 3.67
CA HIS A 8 -8.15 -8.06 4.71
C HIS A 8 -7.77 -6.90 5.62
N TRP A 9 -6.47 -6.70 5.88
CA TRP A 9 -5.98 -5.71 6.82
C TRP A 9 -5.66 -4.35 6.19
N VAL A 10 -6.00 -4.13 4.92
CA VAL A 10 -5.55 -2.93 4.17
C VAL A 10 -5.88 -1.60 4.85
N ASP A 11 -7.03 -1.52 5.51
CA ASP A 11 -7.47 -0.30 6.18
C ASP A 11 -6.97 -0.20 7.64
N ARG A 12 -6.31 -1.24 8.15
CA ARG A 12 -5.82 -1.28 9.53
C ARG A 12 -4.29 -1.46 9.61
N CYS A 13 -3.65 -1.80 8.52
CA CYS A 13 -2.24 -2.19 8.49
C CYS A 13 -1.32 -0.97 8.56
N GLN A 14 -0.40 -0.95 9.52
CA GLN A 14 0.56 0.14 9.65
C GLN A 14 1.55 0.19 8.48
N ALA A 15 1.88 -0.96 7.88
CA ALA A 15 2.78 -0.99 6.72
C ALA A 15 2.11 -0.35 5.51
N TYR A 16 0.84 -0.66 5.23
CA TYR A 16 0.14 -0.02 4.13
C TYR A 16 -0.09 1.47 4.38
N HIS A 17 -0.33 1.85 5.63
CA HIS A 17 -0.43 3.26 5.99
C HIS A 17 0.85 4.04 5.65
N ALA A 18 2.02 3.43 5.87
CA ALA A 18 3.30 4.01 5.48
C ALA A 18 3.45 4.09 3.96
N VAL A 19 2.98 3.09 3.22
CA VAL A 19 2.96 3.10 1.75
C VAL A 19 2.08 4.22 1.24
N GLU A 20 0.89 4.41 1.81
CA GLU A 20 0.01 5.53 1.45
C GLU A 20 0.70 6.88 1.66
N ARG A 21 1.41 7.04 2.78
CA ARG A 21 2.15 8.27 3.06
C ARG A 21 3.24 8.50 2.02
N GLN A 22 3.96 7.47 1.64
CA GLN A 22 5.01 7.56 0.64
C GLN A 22 4.46 7.96 -0.73
N HIS A 23 3.26 7.45 -1.08
CA HIS A 23 2.59 7.80 -2.33
C HIS A 23 1.89 9.16 -2.30
N GLY A 24 1.72 9.75 -1.11
CA GLY A 24 1.02 11.03 -0.99
C GLY A 24 -0.48 10.93 -1.21
N VAL A 25 -1.07 9.77 -0.99
CA VAL A 25 -2.51 9.54 -1.17
C VAL A 25 -3.25 9.60 0.16
N PRO A 26 -4.58 9.86 0.16
CA PRO A 26 -5.36 9.85 1.40
C PRO A 26 -5.35 8.47 2.07
N HIS A 27 -5.29 8.48 3.40
CA HIS A 27 -5.31 7.26 4.18
C HIS A 27 -6.71 6.64 4.24
N LEU A 28 -6.78 5.31 4.19
CA LEU A 28 -8.03 4.57 4.40
C LEU A 28 -8.49 4.64 5.85
N SER A 29 -7.55 4.78 6.78
CA SER A 29 -7.83 4.92 8.21
C SER A 29 -6.87 5.92 8.82
N ALA A 30 -7.36 6.72 9.77
CA ALA A 30 -6.52 7.67 10.50
C ALA A 30 -5.70 7.00 11.61
N ALA A 31 -6.08 5.81 12.05
CA ALA A 31 -5.47 5.13 13.18
C ALA A 31 -5.29 3.63 12.90
N PRO A 32 -4.27 3.27 12.08
CA PRO A 32 -4.00 1.86 11.81
C PRO A 32 -3.52 1.17 13.10
N ASP A 33 -4.13 0.06 13.45
CA ASP A 33 -3.89 -0.65 14.71
C ASP A 33 -3.29 -2.04 14.52
N MET A 34 -3.05 -2.47 13.28
CA MET A 34 -2.47 -3.77 12.98
C MET A 34 -1.00 -3.62 12.59
N VAL A 35 -0.12 -4.31 13.30
CA VAL A 35 1.30 -4.34 12.97
C VAL A 35 1.60 -5.66 12.24
N PRO A 36 1.93 -5.59 10.93
CA PRO A 36 2.18 -6.82 10.17
C PRO A 36 3.53 -7.42 10.53
N ARG A 37 3.62 -8.76 10.37
CA ARG A 37 4.89 -9.46 10.52
C ARG A 37 5.56 -9.60 9.16
N GLN A 38 6.84 -9.25 9.12
CA GLN A 38 7.70 -9.43 7.94
C GLN A 38 7.11 -8.89 6.64
N PRO A 39 6.59 -7.66 6.62
CA PRO A 39 6.16 -7.08 5.35
C PRO A 39 7.40 -6.83 4.48
N ARG A 40 7.37 -7.31 3.25
CA ARG A 40 8.46 -7.08 2.30
C ARG A 40 8.10 -5.91 1.41
N ILE A 41 8.71 -4.78 1.68
CA ILE A 41 8.49 -3.56 0.91
C ILE A 41 9.52 -3.53 -0.21
N HIS A 42 9.02 -3.50 -1.44
CA HIS A 42 9.84 -3.30 -2.62
C HIS A 42 9.95 -1.80 -2.88
N VAL A 43 11.18 -1.30 -3.00
CA VAL A 43 11.43 0.10 -3.30
C VAL A 43 11.87 0.19 -4.75
N GLN A 44 11.13 0.91 -5.56
CA GLN A 44 11.43 1.13 -6.97
C GLN A 44 11.88 2.56 -7.17
N VAL A 45 13.04 2.74 -7.82
CA VAL A 45 13.52 4.06 -8.21
C VAL A 45 13.01 4.35 -9.63
N ILE A 46 12.37 5.50 -9.79
CA ILE A 46 11.77 5.91 -11.06
C ILE A 46 12.52 7.13 -11.57
N ASP A 47 12.90 7.10 -12.85
CA ASP A 47 13.48 8.24 -13.53
C ASP A 47 12.35 9.20 -13.93
N LEU A 48 12.34 10.40 -13.35
CA LEU A 48 11.36 11.43 -13.66
C LEU A 48 11.85 12.42 -14.72
N GLY A 49 13.07 12.21 -15.28
CA GLY A 49 13.67 13.13 -16.25
C GLY A 49 14.40 14.30 -15.59
N GLU A 50 15.18 15.03 -16.38
CA GLU A 50 15.91 16.23 -15.94
C GLU A 50 16.68 16.04 -14.63
N ALA A 51 17.34 14.89 -14.47
CA ALA A 51 18.11 14.52 -13.28
C ALA A 51 17.27 14.36 -12.01
N ALA A 52 15.93 14.30 -12.14
CA ALA A 52 15.04 14.01 -11.02
C ALA A 52 14.78 12.52 -10.91
N VAL A 53 14.69 12.00 -9.69
CA VAL A 53 14.32 10.61 -9.42
C VAL A 53 13.18 10.57 -8.41
N GLY A 54 12.24 9.63 -8.62
CA GLY A 54 11.17 9.34 -7.69
C GLY A 54 11.38 7.97 -7.07
N VAL A 55 10.65 7.71 -6.01
CA VAL A 55 10.68 6.42 -5.31
C VAL A 55 9.25 5.96 -5.10
N GLU A 56 8.97 4.68 -5.40
CA GLU A 56 7.70 4.05 -5.10
C GLU A 56 7.90 2.84 -4.19
N TRP A 57 7.00 2.69 -3.24
CA TRP A 57 7.00 1.55 -2.32
C TRP A 57 5.81 0.66 -2.62
N ASP A 58 6.07 -0.66 -2.71
CA ASP A 58 5.05 -1.68 -2.86
C ASP A 58 5.30 -2.78 -1.86
N VAL A 59 4.25 -3.27 -1.22
CA VAL A 59 4.37 -4.49 -0.43
C VAL A 59 4.22 -5.68 -1.37
N ARG A 60 5.25 -6.51 -1.45
CA ARG A 60 5.30 -7.67 -2.36
C ARG A 60 5.01 -8.99 -1.66
N ALA A 61 5.24 -9.06 -0.34
CA ALA A 61 4.97 -10.23 0.47
C ALA A 61 4.78 -9.80 1.93
N CYS A 62 4.00 -10.57 2.69
CA CYS A 62 3.79 -10.30 4.10
C CYS A 62 3.33 -11.59 4.79
N ALA A 63 3.90 -11.90 5.97
CA ALA A 63 3.53 -13.09 6.72
C ALA A 63 2.08 -13.05 7.22
N ASP A 64 1.53 -11.85 7.40
CA ASP A 64 0.16 -11.65 7.86
C ASP A 64 -0.82 -11.35 6.72
N PHE A 65 -0.38 -11.48 5.47
CA PHE A 65 -1.26 -11.28 4.33
C PHE A 65 -2.47 -12.22 4.42
N ARG A 66 -3.65 -11.63 4.41
CA ARG A 66 -4.91 -12.38 4.40
C ARG A 66 -5.69 -11.97 3.16
N ARG A 67 -5.78 -12.87 2.20
CA ARG A 67 -6.37 -12.59 0.91
C ARG A 67 -7.86 -12.23 1.03
N ASP A 68 -8.21 -11.07 0.51
CA ASP A 68 -9.58 -10.56 0.40
C ASP A 68 -9.66 -9.76 -0.89
N PRO A 69 -9.87 -10.44 -2.05
CA PRO A 69 -9.81 -9.79 -3.35
C PRO A 69 -10.78 -8.61 -3.46
N GLY A 70 -10.27 -7.48 -3.94
CA GLY A 70 -11.06 -6.28 -4.13
C GLY A 70 -11.37 -5.50 -2.86
N ARG A 71 -10.70 -5.81 -1.74
CA ARG A 71 -10.95 -5.14 -0.45
C ARG A 71 -10.79 -3.62 -0.56
N TRP A 72 -9.68 -3.15 -1.14
CA TRP A 72 -9.42 -1.72 -1.28
C TRP A 72 -10.50 -1.05 -2.12
N GLN A 73 -10.87 -1.68 -3.25
CA GLN A 73 -11.88 -1.12 -4.16
C GLN A 73 -13.26 -1.03 -3.50
N ARG A 74 -13.60 -1.97 -2.62
CA ARG A 74 -14.87 -1.91 -1.87
C ARG A 74 -14.87 -0.76 -0.86
N LEU A 75 -13.72 -0.40 -0.31
CA LEU A 75 -13.58 0.71 0.63
C LEU A 75 -13.55 2.07 -0.09
N ARG A 76 -13.11 2.09 -1.34
CA ARG A 76 -13.02 3.29 -2.17
C ARG A 76 -13.61 3.03 -3.56
N PRO A 77 -14.94 2.84 -3.66
CA PRO A 77 -15.57 2.43 -4.93
C PRO A 77 -15.46 3.47 -6.03
N ASP A 78 -15.29 4.75 -5.68
CA ASP A 78 -15.22 5.84 -6.67
C ASP A 78 -13.80 6.12 -7.17
N LEU A 79 -12.80 5.36 -6.70
CA LEU A 79 -11.41 5.59 -7.04
C LEU A 79 -10.82 4.37 -7.75
N ALA A 80 -9.85 4.63 -8.64
CA ALA A 80 -9.10 3.56 -9.25
C ALA A 80 -8.14 2.93 -8.23
N VAL A 81 -7.95 1.62 -8.33
CA VAL A 81 -7.00 0.89 -7.46
C VAL A 81 -5.59 1.42 -7.70
N PRO A 82 -4.84 1.79 -6.65
CA PRO A 82 -3.47 2.25 -6.82
C PRO A 82 -2.58 1.10 -7.28
N LEU A 83 -1.77 1.39 -8.27
CA LEU A 83 -0.85 0.40 -8.86
C LEU A 83 0.57 0.62 -8.39
#